data_d1cfff90c26c8cb3310335b2d9d72ef6
#
_entry.id   d1cfff90c26c8cb3310335b2d9d72ef6
#
_cell.length_a   1.000
_cell.length_b   1.000
_cell.length_c   1.000
_cell.angle_alpha   90.00
_cell.angle_beta   90.00
_cell.angle_gamma   90.00
#
_symmetry.space_group_name_H-M   'P 1'
#
loop_
_entity.id
_entity.type
_entity.pdbx_description
1 polymer ?
#
loop_
_entity_poly.entity_id
_entity_poly.type
_entity_poly.pdbx_seq_one_letter_code
_entity_poly.pdbx_strand_id
1 'polypeptide(L)'
;MTVVDVLESVYTATTSVEQKSSHYFTVQMDGVDVNSKLLSALDVEDYLMQNAPVPYSPDFIWGKEIVRRLRKEGLEIGVYNVILEYGTKSTPIYKPYKDAFIVDKGKNVTDTVQDITILKIPNGSNNLAAIGWLAKTGYMGSIYDKAVKGIRLRKGNILIGDNQTLNVVFKDARFNGWSIGEIFAIDKMLVPNARRDNFEKNPAYFALLEQLMTVAAGITKDIRATSLKRNALLSSAMERLDATAQQATSAIDEGVSGFQKNLISKKLKDAKAAVSSSMATAESERYYQDIAFAELDMLIGKLKGATRYKALNTLNSLTNTEKKILERVISIIDSLNLNCTDQIIDAMQSL
;
A
#
# COMPACT_ATOMS: atom_id res chain seq x y z
N MET A 1 50.17 23.08 -7.80
CA MET A 1 48.86 23.66 -7.49
C MET A 1 48.34 22.92 -6.29
N THR A 2 48.25 23.58 -5.15
CA THR A 2 47.69 23.02 -3.91
C THR A 2 46.16 23.09 -3.92
N VAL A 3 45.51 22.37 -3.02
CA VAL A 3 44.07 22.47 -2.85
C VAL A 3 43.65 23.91 -2.51
N VAL A 4 44.51 24.63 -1.78
CA VAL A 4 44.32 26.06 -1.46
C VAL A 4 44.32 26.91 -2.74
N ASP A 5 45.32 26.71 -3.63
CA ASP A 5 45.41 27.47 -4.91
C ASP A 5 44.15 27.27 -5.79
N VAL A 6 43.59 26.05 -5.78
CA VAL A 6 42.35 25.75 -6.53
C VAL A 6 41.14 26.43 -5.88
N LEU A 7 41.04 26.39 -4.58
CA LEU A 7 39.94 27.02 -3.86
C LEU A 7 40.01 28.54 -4.02
N GLU A 8 41.16 29.18 -3.84
CA GLU A 8 41.35 30.62 -4.03
C GLU A 8 41.05 31.12 -5.47
N SER A 9 41.13 30.21 -6.44
CA SER A 9 40.76 30.55 -7.83
C SER A 9 39.24 30.63 -8.09
N VAL A 10 38.44 30.08 -7.22
CA VAL A 10 36.98 29.96 -7.40
C VAL A 10 36.15 30.66 -6.35
N TYR A 11 36.75 31.17 -5.26
CA TYR A 11 36.05 31.94 -4.23
C TYR A 11 36.94 33.08 -3.68
N THR A 12 36.29 34.12 -3.18
CA THR A 12 36.93 35.18 -2.40
C THR A 12 36.55 35.00 -0.94
N ALA A 13 37.52 34.71 -0.08
CA ALA A 13 37.26 34.59 1.37
C ALA A 13 37.20 35.99 2.01
N THR A 14 36.08 36.32 2.60
CA THR A 14 35.94 37.48 3.48
C THR A 14 35.74 37.02 4.92
N THR A 15 36.60 37.48 5.83
CA THR A 15 36.43 37.24 7.28
C THR A 15 35.60 38.36 7.88
N SER A 16 34.39 38.06 8.34
CA SER A 16 33.62 38.98 9.19
C SER A 16 33.70 38.49 10.63
N VAL A 17 33.98 39.43 11.56
CA VAL A 17 34.00 39.15 12.99
C VAL A 17 32.60 39.36 13.55
N GLU A 18 31.61 38.60 13.10
CA GLU A 18 30.34 38.49 13.80
C GLU A 18 30.43 37.34 14.81
N GLN A 19 30.32 37.66 16.09
CA GLN A 19 30.17 36.67 17.17
C GLN A 19 28.80 36.01 17.10
N LYS A 20 28.62 35.07 16.15
CA LYS A 20 27.59 34.06 16.24
C LYS A 20 28.22 32.81 16.82
N SER A 21 27.43 31.92 17.41
CA SER A 21 27.86 30.71 18.15
C SER A 21 29.15 30.07 17.65
N SER A 22 29.96 29.47 18.50
CA SER A 22 31.37 29.07 18.27
C SER A 22 31.65 28.11 17.10
N HIS A 23 30.64 27.58 16.41
CA HIS A 23 30.77 26.67 15.28
C HIS A 23 29.62 26.86 14.28
N TYR A 24 29.87 27.56 13.20
CA TYR A 24 28.94 27.65 12.08
C TYR A 24 29.69 27.67 10.73
N PHE A 25 28.99 27.28 9.68
CA PHE A 25 29.45 27.36 8.30
C PHE A 25 28.32 27.93 7.45
N THR A 26 28.57 28.95 6.67
CA THR A 26 27.59 29.59 5.79
C THR A 26 28.07 29.49 4.36
N VAL A 27 27.17 29.12 3.45
CA VAL A 27 27.35 29.18 2.02
C VAL A 27 26.32 30.14 1.44
N GLN A 28 26.78 31.14 0.71
CA GLN A 28 25.93 32.05 -0.06
C GLN A 28 26.14 31.80 -1.54
N MET A 29 25.06 31.72 -2.28
CA MET A 29 25.06 31.57 -3.73
C MET A 29 24.36 32.78 -4.35
N ASP A 30 25.10 33.58 -5.09
CA ASP A 30 24.60 34.76 -5.80
C ASP A 30 24.50 34.47 -7.29
N GLY A 31 23.62 35.20 -8.00
CA GLY A 31 23.45 35.06 -9.46
C GLY A 31 22.87 33.73 -9.90
N VAL A 32 22.08 33.08 -9.04
CA VAL A 32 21.38 31.80 -9.38
C VAL A 32 20.40 32.07 -10.53
N ASP A 33 20.45 31.21 -11.56
CA ASP A 33 19.53 31.29 -12.71
C ASP A 33 18.06 31.29 -12.24
N VAL A 34 17.25 32.18 -12.80
CA VAL A 34 15.85 32.38 -12.45
C VAL A 34 14.97 31.11 -12.63
N ASN A 35 15.40 30.22 -13.53
CA ASN A 35 14.73 28.93 -13.77
C ASN A 35 15.28 27.81 -12.90
N SER A 36 16.24 28.09 -12.02
CA SER A 36 16.83 27.07 -11.15
C SER A 36 15.83 26.56 -10.12
N LYS A 37 15.77 25.24 -9.96
CA LYS A 37 15.00 24.59 -8.89
C LYS A 37 15.45 25.01 -7.49
N LEU A 38 16.66 25.53 -7.34
CA LEU A 38 17.16 26.08 -6.08
C LEU A 38 16.37 27.29 -5.58
N LEU A 39 15.67 27.99 -6.48
CA LEU A 39 14.81 29.12 -6.12
C LEU A 39 13.36 28.71 -5.81
N SER A 40 13.00 27.44 -6.00
CA SER A 40 11.70 26.90 -5.67
C SER A 40 11.75 26.24 -4.30
N ALA A 41 11.04 26.80 -3.32
CA ALA A 41 10.97 26.23 -1.96
C ALA A 41 10.47 24.77 -1.96
N LEU A 42 9.50 24.42 -2.83
CA LEU A 42 8.97 23.07 -2.94
C LEU A 42 10.00 22.09 -3.49
N ASP A 43 10.76 22.47 -4.53
CA ASP A 43 11.81 21.61 -5.09
C ASP A 43 12.96 21.40 -4.09
N VAL A 44 13.32 22.45 -3.33
CA VAL A 44 14.35 22.37 -2.28
C VAL A 44 13.87 21.51 -1.11
N GLU A 45 12.62 21.68 -0.68
CA GLU A 45 12.00 20.85 0.37
C GLU A 45 12.03 19.37 -0.04
N ASP A 46 11.53 19.04 -1.25
CA ASP A 46 11.50 17.67 -1.76
C ASP A 46 12.91 17.07 -1.87
N TYR A 47 13.88 17.85 -2.32
CA TYR A 47 15.28 17.44 -2.38
C TYR A 47 15.85 17.15 -0.99
N LEU A 48 15.63 18.02 -0.02
CA LEU A 48 16.16 17.87 1.34
C LEU A 48 15.51 16.69 2.07
N MET A 49 14.20 16.49 1.95
CA MET A 49 13.46 15.37 2.52
C MET A 49 14.05 14.01 2.08
N GLN A 50 14.50 13.91 0.85
CA GLN A 50 15.03 12.66 0.30
C GLN A 50 16.53 12.48 0.58
N ASN A 51 17.33 13.56 0.47
CA ASN A 51 18.80 13.50 0.44
C ASN A 51 19.44 13.79 1.78
N ALA A 52 18.91 14.72 2.55
CA ALA A 52 19.55 15.17 3.80
C ALA A 52 19.39 14.12 4.92
N PRO A 53 20.31 14.14 5.92
CA PRO A 53 20.27 13.24 7.07
C PRO A 53 19.26 13.72 8.13
N VAL A 54 18.02 13.92 7.71
CA VAL A 54 16.92 14.41 8.56
C VAL A 54 16.22 13.26 9.30
N PRO A 55 15.52 13.54 10.41
CA PRO A 55 14.75 12.56 11.14
C PRO A 55 13.49 12.10 10.36
N TYR A 56 12.92 10.98 10.77
CA TYR A 56 11.58 10.59 10.34
C TYR A 56 10.54 11.58 10.86
N SER A 57 9.47 11.80 10.06
CA SER A 57 8.35 12.65 10.51
C SER A 57 7.74 12.12 11.81
N PRO A 58 7.33 12.99 12.75
CA PRO A 58 6.55 12.60 13.92
C PRO A 58 5.23 11.87 13.55
N ASP A 59 4.66 12.18 12.39
CA ASP A 59 3.42 11.60 11.89
C ASP A 59 3.62 10.19 11.27
N PHE A 60 4.86 9.77 11.05
CA PHE A 60 5.17 8.42 10.61
C PHE A 60 5.32 7.50 11.83
N ILE A 61 4.28 6.73 12.15
CA ILE A 61 4.18 5.88 13.35
C ILE A 61 5.39 4.95 13.48
N TRP A 62 5.86 4.39 12.37
CA TRP A 62 6.98 3.45 12.32
C TRP A 62 8.36 4.09 12.53
N GLY A 63 8.47 5.40 12.42
CA GLY A 63 9.78 6.10 12.47
C GLY A 63 10.57 5.80 13.74
N LYS A 64 9.93 5.88 14.91
CA LYS A 64 10.56 5.57 16.20
C LYS A 64 10.93 4.09 16.33
N GLU A 65 10.08 3.20 15.82
CA GLU A 65 10.31 1.76 15.86
C GLU A 65 11.47 1.35 14.94
N ILE A 66 11.60 1.94 13.76
CA ILE A 66 12.74 1.75 12.86
C ILE A 66 14.05 2.12 13.57
N VAL A 67 14.12 3.32 14.15
CA VAL A 67 15.32 3.78 14.85
C VAL A 67 15.66 2.84 16.03
N ARG A 68 14.66 2.42 16.81
CA ARG A 68 14.82 1.50 17.94
C ARG A 68 15.36 0.13 17.47
N ARG A 69 14.78 -0.44 16.40
CA ARG A 69 15.21 -1.75 15.87
C ARG A 69 16.61 -1.66 15.27
N LEU A 70 16.93 -0.61 14.50
CA LEU A 70 18.27 -0.41 13.93
C LEU A 70 19.35 -0.24 15.01
N ARG A 71 19.05 0.51 16.08
CA ARG A 71 19.96 0.67 17.23
C ARG A 71 20.24 -0.65 17.95
N LYS A 72 19.25 -1.55 18.06
CA LYS A 72 19.46 -2.90 18.62
C LYS A 72 20.44 -3.74 17.78
N GLU A 73 20.52 -3.48 16.49
CA GLU A 73 21.46 -4.13 15.58
C GLU A 73 22.81 -3.39 15.49
N GLY A 74 23.05 -2.42 16.35
CA GLY A 74 24.31 -1.66 16.41
C GLY A 74 24.41 -0.49 15.44
N LEU A 75 23.33 -0.11 14.76
CA LEU A 75 23.33 1.06 13.89
C LEU A 75 22.64 2.25 14.57
N GLU A 76 23.42 3.27 14.84
CA GLU A 76 22.93 4.59 15.23
C GLU A 76 22.86 5.51 14.02
N ILE A 77 21.63 5.95 13.68
CA ILE A 77 21.42 6.86 12.56
C ILE A 77 21.67 8.28 13.04
N GLY A 78 22.71 8.92 12.50
CA GLY A 78 22.95 10.35 12.72
C GLY A 78 21.84 11.18 12.05
N VAL A 79 21.19 12.05 12.80
CA VAL A 79 20.16 12.94 12.31
C VAL A 79 20.48 14.39 12.69
N TYR A 80 20.08 15.32 11.81
CA TYR A 80 20.24 16.75 12.00
C TYR A 80 18.90 17.45 11.80
N ASN A 81 18.67 18.50 12.60
CA ASN A 81 17.52 19.36 12.41
C ASN A 81 17.80 20.32 11.26
N VAL A 82 17.14 20.11 10.14
CA VAL A 82 17.20 20.98 8.97
C VAL A 82 15.92 21.79 8.92
N ILE A 83 16.04 23.10 8.79
CA ILE A 83 14.93 24.04 8.70
C ILE A 83 15.06 24.75 7.36
N LEU A 84 14.01 24.73 6.56
CA LEU A 84 13.90 25.51 5.33
C LEU A 84 13.15 26.81 5.65
N GLU A 85 13.85 27.93 5.44
CA GLU A 85 13.26 29.26 5.56
C GLU A 85 13.02 29.86 4.19
N TYR A 86 11.80 30.32 3.92
CA TYR A 86 11.43 30.96 2.67
C TYR A 86 10.42 32.08 2.92
N GLY A 87 10.83 33.32 2.68
CA GLY A 87 10.07 34.50 3.08
C GLY A 87 9.89 34.53 4.61
N THR A 88 8.65 34.55 5.06
CA THR A 88 8.30 34.50 6.49
C THR A 88 8.02 33.09 7.01
N LYS A 89 8.06 32.06 6.15
CA LYS A 89 7.77 30.69 6.52
C LYS A 89 9.04 29.95 6.92
N SER A 90 8.98 29.25 8.05
CA SER A 90 10.03 28.36 8.56
C SER A 90 9.45 26.93 8.67
N THR A 91 10.03 25.98 7.96
CA THR A 91 9.52 24.61 7.85
C THR A 91 10.60 23.60 8.26
N PRO A 92 10.39 22.79 9.31
CA PRO A 92 11.30 21.71 9.66
C PRO A 92 11.19 20.60 8.61
N ILE A 93 12.33 20.06 8.18
CA ILE A 93 12.41 19.02 7.16
C ILE A 93 12.50 17.65 7.81
N TYR A 94 11.68 16.72 7.34
CA TYR A 94 11.63 15.33 7.75
C TYR A 94 11.77 14.41 6.54
N LYS A 95 12.12 13.12 6.76
CA LYS A 95 12.04 12.10 5.72
C LYS A 95 10.60 11.97 5.21
N PRO A 96 10.38 11.65 3.91
CA PRO A 96 9.07 11.74 3.26
C PRO A 96 8.12 10.57 3.59
N TYR A 97 8.52 9.65 4.46
CA TYR A 97 7.74 8.44 4.75
C TYR A 97 6.44 8.73 5.48
N LYS A 98 5.39 7.98 5.12
CA LYS A 98 4.04 8.04 5.71
C LYS A 98 3.52 6.62 5.91
N ASP A 99 2.54 6.45 6.81
CA ASP A 99 1.92 5.16 7.09
C ASP A 99 1.07 4.64 5.93
N ALA A 100 0.46 5.55 5.16
CA ALA A 100 -0.34 5.24 3.98
C ALA A 100 0.21 5.98 2.75
N PHE A 101 0.14 5.35 1.59
CA PHE A 101 0.65 5.90 0.34
C PHE A 101 -0.19 5.44 -0.86
N ILE A 102 -0.18 6.23 -1.92
CA ILE A 102 -0.96 5.97 -3.14
C ILE A 102 -0.17 5.04 -4.06
N VAL A 103 -0.82 3.97 -4.55
CA VAL A 103 -0.28 3.05 -5.56
C VAL A 103 -0.93 3.26 -6.93
N ASP A 104 -2.17 3.76 -6.98
CA ASP A 104 -2.86 4.15 -8.21
C ASP A 104 -3.62 5.45 -7.98
N LYS A 105 -3.12 6.55 -8.55
CA LYS A 105 -3.72 7.88 -8.40
C LYS A 105 -5.07 7.99 -9.12
N GLY A 106 -5.19 7.39 -10.29
CA GLY A 106 -6.41 7.46 -11.11
C GLY A 106 -7.60 6.77 -10.45
N LYS A 107 -7.35 5.70 -9.68
CA LYS A 107 -8.37 4.90 -8.99
C LYS A 107 -8.37 5.12 -7.47
N ASN A 108 -7.56 6.03 -6.98
CA ASN A 108 -7.42 6.36 -5.56
C ASN A 108 -7.11 5.14 -4.66
N VAL A 109 -6.31 4.18 -5.20
CA VAL A 109 -5.90 2.99 -4.44
C VAL A 109 -4.76 3.34 -3.53
N THR A 110 -4.93 3.06 -2.25
CA THR A 110 -3.92 3.26 -1.21
C THR A 110 -3.45 1.92 -0.65
N ASP A 111 -2.18 1.89 -0.22
CA ASP A 111 -1.60 0.80 0.56
C ASP A 111 -1.03 1.37 1.86
N THR A 112 -0.77 0.51 2.84
CA THR A 112 -0.32 0.93 4.16
C THR A 112 0.88 0.11 4.61
N VAL A 113 1.73 0.73 5.45
CA VAL A 113 2.80 0.02 6.15
C VAL A 113 2.20 -0.80 7.29
N GLN A 114 2.35 -2.12 7.22
CA GLN A 114 1.77 -3.08 8.17
C GLN A 114 2.77 -3.53 9.23
N ASP A 115 4.06 -3.60 8.87
CA ASP A 115 5.17 -3.95 9.76
C ASP A 115 6.50 -3.52 9.12
N ILE A 116 7.58 -3.60 9.89
CA ILE A 116 8.95 -3.31 9.45
C ILE A 116 9.83 -4.54 9.64
N THR A 117 10.58 -4.91 8.62
CA THR A 117 11.61 -5.95 8.69
C THR A 117 12.99 -5.31 8.70
N ILE A 118 13.88 -5.74 9.60
CA ILE A 118 15.29 -5.34 9.59
C ILE A 118 16.07 -6.28 8.68
N LEU A 119 16.88 -5.68 7.82
CA LEU A 119 17.77 -6.35 6.88
C LEU A 119 19.21 -6.26 7.39
N LYS A 120 19.89 -7.41 7.49
CA LYS A 120 21.33 -7.51 7.78
C LYS A 120 22.02 -8.02 6.54
N ILE A 121 22.96 -7.26 6.03
CA ILE A 121 23.65 -7.55 4.78
C ILE A 121 25.11 -7.79 5.10
N PRO A 122 25.59 -9.05 5.04
CA PRO A 122 26.95 -9.40 5.37
C PRO A 122 27.94 -8.90 4.30
N ASN A 123 29.21 -8.70 4.69
CA ASN A 123 30.30 -8.36 3.78
C ASN A 123 31.17 -9.56 3.37
N GLY A 124 30.72 -10.78 3.68
CA GLY A 124 31.47 -12.00 3.42
C GLY A 124 32.57 -12.35 4.45
N SER A 125 32.86 -11.49 5.44
CA SER A 125 33.92 -11.64 6.44
C SER A 125 33.39 -11.60 7.89
N ASN A 126 32.29 -12.23 8.18
CA ASN A 126 31.60 -12.21 9.48
C ASN A 126 31.16 -10.81 9.99
N ASN A 127 31.36 -9.76 9.19
CA ASN A 127 30.90 -8.40 9.49
C ASN A 127 29.71 -8.03 8.58
N LEU A 128 29.07 -6.92 8.88
CA LEU A 128 27.99 -6.40 8.06
C LEU A 128 28.52 -5.34 7.09
N ALA A 129 28.15 -5.46 5.81
CA ALA A 129 28.34 -4.42 4.81
C ALA A 129 27.33 -3.29 4.99
N ALA A 130 26.09 -3.69 5.29
CA ALA A 130 24.99 -2.74 5.47
C ALA A 130 23.93 -3.30 6.42
N ILE A 131 23.16 -2.39 7.00
CA ILE A 131 21.93 -2.70 7.76
C ILE A 131 20.81 -1.84 7.16
N GLY A 132 19.61 -2.39 7.09
CA GLY A 132 18.48 -1.62 6.55
C GLY A 132 17.16 -2.00 7.17
N TRP A 133 16.14 -1.34 6.70
CA TRP A 133 14.75 -1.68 6.99
C TRP A 133 13.93 -1.74 5.72
N LEU A 134 12.92 -2.59 5.73
CA LEU A 134 11.96 -2.77 4.65
C LEU A 134 10.55 -2.74 5.25
N ALA A 135 9.67 -1.95 4.66
CA ALA A 135 8.26 -1.97 5.02
C ALA A 135 7.58 -3.22 4.46
N LYS A 136 6.81 -3.91 5.29
CA LYS A 136 5.80 -4.88 4.84
C LYS A 136 4.52 -4.14 4.55
N THR A 137 3.98 -4.32 3.36
CA THR A 137 2.77 -3.67 2.87
C THR A 137 1.85 -4.69 2.24
N GLY A 138 0.67 -4.27 1.78
CA GLY A 138 -0.21 -5.12 0.99
C GLY A 138 0.30 -5.42 -0.42
N TYR A 139 1.37 -4.75 -0.86
CA TYR A 139 1.91 -4.84 -2.21
C TYR A 139 0.82 -4.70 -3.29
N MET A 140 0.00 -3.66 -3.14
CA MET A 140 -1.17 -3.41 -4.00
C MET A 140 -0.79 -2.92 -5.40
N GLY A 141 0.44 -2.48 -5.60
CA GLY A 141 0.94 -1.99 -6.88
C GLY A 141 2.25 -1.21 -6.74
N SER A 142 2.70 -0.62 -7.86
CA SER A 142 3.84 0.29 -7.86
C SER A 142 3.46 1.60 -7.15
N ILE A 143 4.30 2.02 -6.23
CA ILE A 143 4.09 3.24 -5.45
C ILE A 143 4.11 4.45 -6.39
N TYR A 144 3.11 5.32 -6.27
CA TYR A 144 3.00 6.51 -7.13
C TYR A 144 3.97 7.62 -6.71
N ASP A 145 4.07 7.90 -5.41
CA ASP A 145 4.94 8.94 -4.86
C ASP A 145 6.41 8.56 -5.00
N LYS A 146 7.14 9.32 -5.82
CA LYS A 146 8.58 9.10 -6.07
C LYS A 146 9.44 9.34 -4.83
N ALA A 147 8.99 10.17 -3.90
CA ALA A 147 9.74 10.48 -2.69
C ALA A 147 9.83 9.27 -1.73
N VAL A 148 8.85 8.37 -1.74
CA VAL A 148 8.83 7.15 -0.90
C VAL A 148 9.07 5.86 -1.69
N LYS A 149 8.89 5.89 -3.00
CA LYS A 149 9.02 4.75 -3.91
C LYS A 149 10.44 4.21 -3.96
N GLY A 150 10.60 2.90 -3.79
CA GLY A 150 11.86 2.19 -3.91
C GLY A 150 12.68 2.16 -2.63
N ILE A 151 13.64 1.25 -2.59
CA ILE A 151 14.59 1.12 -1.48
C ILE A 151 15.71 2.13 -1.67
N ARG A 152 15.98 2.95 -0.66
CA ARG A 152 17.00 3.99 -0.69
C ARG A 152 18.32 3.46 -0.14
N LEU A 153 19.42 3.77 -0.82
CA LEU A 153 20.78 3.46 -0.35
C LEU A 153 21.37 4.69 0.34
N ARG A 154 21.89 4.52 1.56
CA ARG A 154 22.42 5.63 2.36
C ARG A 154 23.82 5.35 2.90
N LYS A 155 24.61 6.39 3.05
CA LYS A 155 25.88 6.40 3.80
C LYS A 155 25.87 7.54 4.80
N GLY A 156 26.04 7.25 6.09
CA GLY A 156 25.93 8.27 7.14
C GLY A 156 24.58 9.01 7.12
N ASN A 157 23.48 8.32 6.80
CA ASN A 157 22.13 8.83 6.62
C ASN A 157 21.94 9.82 5.44
N ILE A 158 22.96 10.04 4.61
CA ILE A 158 22.86 10.81 3.36
C ILE A 158 22.52 9.86 2.22
N LEU A 159 21.58 10.24 1.34
CA LEU A 159 21.19 9.43 0.18
C LEU A 159 22.37 9.25 -0.78
N ILE A 160 22.51 8.04 -1.31
CA ILE A 160 23.41 7.71 -2.42
C ILE A 160 22.56 7.33 -3.62
N GLY A 161 22.73 8.10 -4.71
CA GLY A 161 21.89 7.95 -5.90
C GLY A 161 20.45 8.41 -5.68
N ASP A 162 19.51 7.63 -6.17
CA ASP A 162 18.08 7.94 -6.14
C ASP A 162 17.21 6.70 -5.82
N ASN A 163 15.91 6.79 -6.11
CA ASN A 163 14.96 5.69 -5.93
C ASN A 163 15.15 4.54 -6.93
N GLN A 164 15.96 4.69 -7.96
CA GLN A 164 16.22 3.68 -8.98
C GLN A 164 17.60 3.03 -8.83
N THR A 165 18.44 3.56 -7.97
CA THR A 165 19.84 3.10 -7.78
C THR A 165 19.91 1.59 -7.53
N LEU A 166 18.98 1.03 -6.76
CA LEU A 166 18.90 -0.40 -6.48
C LEU A 166 18.06 -1.21 -7.50
N ASN A 167 17.61 -0.60 -8.61
CA ASN A 167 16.93 -1.36 -9.67
C ASN A 167 17.78 -2.50 -10.22
N VAL A 168 19.09 -2.29 -10.27
CA VAL A 168 20.09 -3.25 -10.80
C VAL A 168 20.16 -4.57 -10.03
N VAL A 169 19.76 -4.61 -8.75
CA VAL A 169 19.78 -5.83 -7.95
C VAL A 169 18.52 -6.68 -8.11
N PHE A 170 17.46 -6.13 -8.71
CA PHE A 170 16.22 -6.85 -9.00
C PHE A 170 16.26 -7.46 -10.40
N LYS A 171 15.91 -8.75 -10.55
CA LYS A 171 15.73 -9.38 -11.88
C LYS A 171 14.70 -8.65 -12.72
N ASP A 172 13.72 -8.04 -12.07
CA ASP A 172 12.69 -7.18 -12.67
C ASP A 172 12.64 -5.91 -11.83
N ALA A 173 13.16 -4.82 -12.39
CA ALA A 173 13.33 -3.52 -11.74
C ALA A 173 12.02 -2.94 -11.16
N ARG A 174 10.85 -3.31 -11.71
CA ARG A 174 9.56 -2.83 -11.22
C ARG A 174 9.32 -3.19 -9.76
N PHE A 175 9.84 -4.33 -9.26
CA PHE A 175 9.64 -4.74 -7.86
C PHE A 175 10.34 -3.85 -6.85
N ASN A 176 11.43 -3.16 -7.23
CA ASN A 176 11.94 -2.08 -6.40
C ASN A 176 10.88 -0.99 -6.19
N GLY A 177 10.17 -0.62 -7.24
CA GLY A 177 9.10 0.39 -7.18
C GLY A 177 7.85 -0.02 -6.39
N TRP A 178 7.75 -1.28 -5.93
CA TRP A 178 6.70 -1.78 -5.05
C TRP A 178 7.13 -1.80 -3.57
N SER A 179 8.37 -1.43 -3.30
CA SER A 179 9.01 -1.54 -2.00
C SER A 179 9.28 -0.17 -1.41
N ILE A 180 9.28 -0.09 -0.07
CA ILE A 180 9.68 1.09 0.71
C ILE A 180 10.71 0.62 1.72
N GLY A 181 11.85 1.31 1.80
CA GLY A 181 12.88 0.97 2.77
C GLY A 181 14.13 1.81 2.61
N GLU A 182 15.07 1.60 3.51
CA GLU A 182 16.39 2.21 3.46
C GLU A 182 17.46 1.18 3.83
N ILE A 183 18.58 1.22 3.13
CA ILE A 183 19.77 0.42 3.39
C ILE A 183 20.92 1.36 3.70
N PHE A 184 21.49 1.24 4.89
CA PHE A 184 22.58 2.06 5.38
C PHE A 184 23.88 1.28 5.22
N ALA A 185 24.74 1.72 4.31
CA ALA A 185 26.08 1.18 4.11
C ALA A 185 26.97 1.55 5.31
N ILE A 186 27.41 0.53 6.08
CA ILE A 186 28.24 0.71 7.28
C ILE A 186 29.70 0.34 7.04
N ASP A 187 29.99 -0.55 6.09
CA ASP A 187 31.36 -0.91 5.75
C ASP A 187 32.14 0.32 5.30
N LYS A 188 33.32 0.52 5.88
CA LYS A 188 34.21 1.67 5.59
C LYS A 188 34.72 1.66 4.14
N MET A 189 34.83 0.47 3.54
CA MET A 189 35.25 0.33 2.14
C MET A 189 34.21 0.76 1.13
N LEU A 190 32.95 0.93 1.54
CA LEU A 190 31.87 1.49 0.71
C LEU A 190 31.97 3.03 0.73
N VAL A 191 32.77 3.55 -0.18
CA VAL A 191 33.03 4.99 -0.34
C VAL A 191 32.13 5.54 -1.45
N PRO A 192 31.31 6.56 -1.17
CA PRO A 192 30.55 7.24 -2.22
C PRO A 192 31.46 7.86 -3.27
N ASN A 193 31.07 7.80 -4.54
CA ASN A 193 31.78 8.51 -5.60
C ASN A 193 31.61 10.04 -5.47
N ALA A 194 32.37 10.81 -6.24
CA ALA A 194 32.39 12.26 -6.15
C ALA A 194 30.99 12.92 -6.38
N ARG A 195 30.13 12.31 -7.23
CA ARG A 195 28.77 12.81 -7.51
C ARG A 195 27.73 12.29 -6.51
N ARG A 196 28.10 11.32 -5.67
CA ARG A 196 27.19 10.61 -4.73
C ARG A 196 26.00 9.93 -5.43
N ASP A 197 26.11 9.65 -6.72
CA ASP A 197 25.11 8.88 -7.45
C ASP A 197 25.28 7.38 -7.28
N ASN A 198 26.44 6.93 -6.78
CA ASN A 198 26.75 5.54 -6.43
C ASN A 198 27.98 5.46 -5.50
N PHE A 199 28.39 4.24 -5.16
CA PHE A 199 29.68 3.96 -4.54
C PHE A 199 30.76 3.78 -5.60
N GLU A 200 32.03 3.98 -5.19
CA GLU A 200 33.20 3.59 -6.00
C GLU A 200 33.16 2.10 -6.28
N LYS A 201 33.47 1.72 -7.53
CA LYS A 201 33.44 0.34 -8.02
C LYS A 201 34.67 -0.43 -7.51
N ASN A 202 34.59 -0.88 -6.28
CA ASN A 202 35.64 -1.70 -5.63
C ASN A 202 35.06 -3.07 -5.22
N PRO A 203 35.88 -4.02 -4.73
CA PRO A 203 35.42 -5.35 -4.33
C PRO A 203 34.29 -5.33 -3.30
N ALA A 204 34.30 -4.40 -2.32
CA ALA A 204 33.26 -4.27 -1.31
C ALA A 204 31.91 -3.87 -1.91
N TYR A 205 31.92 -3.00 -2.93
CA TYR A 205 30.71 -2.63 -3.67
C TYR A 205 30.09 -3.81 -4.43
N PHE A 206 30.92 -4.60 -5.13
CA PHE A 206 30.40 -5.77 -5.85
C PHE A 206 29.89 -6.84 -4.90
N ALA A 207 30.55 -7.06 -3.77
CA ALA A 207 30.07 -7.97 -2.72
C ALA A 207 28.72 -7.48 -2.14
N LEU A 208 28.57 -6.18 -1.90
CA LEU A 208 27.30 -5.60 -1.48
C LEU A 208 26.19 -5.86 -2.49
N LEU A 209 26.43 -5.64 -3.79
CA LEU A 209 25.44 -5.88 -4.84
C LEU A 209 24.99 -7.34 -4.88
N GLU A 210 25.92 -8.30 -4.77
CA GLU A 210 25.61 -9.72 -4.76
C GLU A 210 24.67 -10.09 -3.59
N GLN A 211 24.96 -9.59 -2.39
CA GLN A 211 24.10 -9.80 -1.23
C GLN A 211 22.72 -9.13 -1.40
N LEU A 212 22.69 -7.93 -1.98
CA LEU A 212 21.45 -7.22 -2.27
C LEU A 212 20.60 -7.93 -3.33
N MET A 213 21.20 -8.62 -4.31
CA MET A 213 20.47 -9.47 -5.26
C MET A 213 19.71 -10.59 -4.54
N THR A 214 20.32 -11.20 -3.52
CA THR A 214 19.67 -12.23 -2.69
C THR A 214 18.49 -11.64 -1.91
N VAL A 215 18.68 -10.47 -1.31
CA VAL A 215 17.60 -9.74 -0.60
C VAL A 215 16.47 -9.39 -1.58
N ALA A 216 16.79 -8.84 -2.75
CA ALA A 216 15.82 -8.48 -3.79
C ALA A 216 15.02 -9.69 -4.30
N ALA A 217 15.66 -10.87 -4.41
CA ALA A 217 14.97 -12.11 -4.75
C ALA A 217 13.95 -12.51 -3.67
N GLY A 218 14.29 -12.37 -2.39
CA GLY A 218 13.39 -12.58 -1.26
C GLY A 218 12.20 -11.64 -1.31
N ILE A 219 12.44 -10.33 -1.47
CA ILE A 219 11.41 -9.30 -1.60
C ILE A 219 10.46 -9.63 -2.78
N THR A 220 11.02 -9.99 -3.93
CA THR A 220 10.24 -10.36 -5.12
C THR A 220 9.35 -11.57 -4.86
N LYS A 221 9.85 -12.58 -4.13
CA LYS A 221 9.08 -13.76 -3.73
C LYS A 221 7.91 -13.37 -2.82
N ASP A 222 8.15 -12.51 -1.84
CA ASP A 222 7.13 -12.06 -0.89
C ASP A 222 6.02 -11.25 -1.60
N ILE A 223 6.41 -10.34 -2.51
CA ILE A 223 5.47 -9.57 -3.32
C ILE A 223 4.58 -10.50 -4.14
N ARG A 224 5.16 -11.48 -4.84
CA ARG A 224 4.42 -12.45 -5.65
C ARG A 224 3.50 -13.32 -4.80
N ALA A 225 3.98 -13.83 -3.66
CA ALA A 225 3.19 -14.65 -2.75
C ALA A 225 1.98 -13.89 -2.19
N THR A 226 2.18 -12.62 -1.79
CA THR A 226 1.11 -11.76 -1.30
C THR A 226 0.08 -11.47 -2.40
N SER A 227 0.53 -11.22 -3.62
CA SER A 227 -0.35 -11.02 -4.78
C SER A 227 -1.18 -12.26 -5.10
N LEU A 228 -0.54 -13.45 -5.13
CA LEU A 228 -1.24 -14.72 -5.36
C LEU A 228 -2.28 -15.00 -4.27
N LYS A 229 -1.94 -14.78 -2.99
CA LYS A 229 -2.87 -14.95 -1.87
C LYS A 229 -4.08 -14.03 -2.00
N ARG A 230 -3.87 -12.77 -2.37
CA ARG A 230 -4.93 -11.79 -2.59
C ARG A 230 -5.85 -12.21 -3.74
N ASN A 231 -5.29 -12.64 -4.87
CA ASN A 231 -6.06 -13.10 -6.02
C ASN A 231 -6.88 -14.36 -5.69
N ALA A 232 -6.33 -15.29 -4.92
CA ALA A 232 -7.06 -16.47 -4.47
C ALA A 232 -8.24 -16.10 -3.54
N LEU A 233 -8.07 -15.11 -2.67
CA LEU A 233 -9.15 -14.60 -1.82
C LEU A 233 -10.26 -13.94 -2.65
N LEU A 234 -9.89 -13.17 -3.67
CA LEU A 234 -10.85 -12.55 -4.59
C LEU A 234 -11.62 -13.62 -5.37
N SER A 235 -10.93 -14.61 -5.95
CA SER A 235 -11.57 -15.73 -6.69
C SER A 235 -12.58 -16.47 -5.80
N SER A 236 -12.19 -16.83 -4.58
CA SER A 236 -13.09 -17.49 -3.63
C SER A 236 -14.29 -16.62 -3.22
N ALA A 237 -14.11 -15.30 -3.11
CA ALA A 237 -15.20 -14.37 -2.82
C ALA A 237 -16.16 -14.26 -4.02
N MET A 238 -15.65 -14.22 -5.24
CA MET A 238 -16.46 -14.21 -6.48
C MET A 238 -17.27 -15.49 -6.64
N GLU A 239 -16.66 -16.67 -6.43
CA GLU A 239 -17.37 -17.96 -6.47
C GLU A 239 -18.54 -18.02 -5.49
N ARG A 240 -18.34 -17.50 -4.25
CA ARG A 240 -19.42 -17.41 -3.25
C ARG A 240 -20.51 -16.44 -3.69
N LEU A 241 -20.13 -15.35 -4.34
CA LEU A 241 -21.06 -14.37 -4.87
C LEU A 241 -21.95 -15.01 -5.95
N ASP A 242 -21.35 -15.70 -6.92
CA ASP A 242 -22.05 -16.36 -8.04
C ASP A 242 -23.02 -17.43 -7.50
N ALA A 243 -22.57 -18.28 -6.56
CA ALA A 243 -23.44 -19.27 -5.94
C ALA A 243 -24.63 -18.64 -5.21
N THR A 244 -24.41 -17.52 -4.52
CA THR A 244 -25.49 -16.81 -3.82
C THR A 244 -26.43 -16.11 -4.80
N ALA A 245 -25.90 -15.58 -5.91
CA ALA A 245 -26.72 -14.97 -6.97
C ALA A 245 -27.59 -16.02 -7.68
N GLN A 246 -27.05 -17.20 -7.96
CA GLN A 246 -27.83 -18.32 -8.50
C GLN A 246 -28.96 -18.74 -7.54
N GLN A 247 -28.64 -18.88 -6.25
CA GLN A 247 -29.66 -19.20 -5.22
C GLN A 247 -30.76 -18.13 -5.17
N ALA A 248 -30.39 -16.85 -5.30
CA ALA A 248 -31.37 -15.77 -5.32
C ALA A 248 -32.27 -15.81 -6.56
N THR A 249 -31.70 -16.13 -7.73
CA THR A 249 -32.44 -16.25 -8.98
C THR A 249 -33.44 -17.39 -8.91
N SER A 250 -33.03 -18.59 -8.50
CA SER A 250 -33.92 -19.74 -8.31
C SER A 250 -35.06 -19.40 -7.34
N ALA A 251 -34.72 -18.77 -6.21
CA ALA A 251 -35.72 -18.36 -5.24
C ALA A 251 -36.72 -17.32 -5.77
N ILE A 252 -36.29 -16.43 -6.66
CA ILE A 252 -37.20 -15.47 -7.31
C ILE A 252 -38.17 -16.18 -8.24
N ASP A 253 -37.69 -17.18 -8.97
CA ASP A 253 -38.50 -17.94 -9.96
C ASP A 253 -39.50 -18.89 -9.28
N GLU A 254 -39.09 -19.54 -8.20
CA GLU A 254 -39.89 -20.50 -7.44
C GLU A 254 -40.87 -19.81 -6.43
N GLY A 255 -40.58 -18.55 -6.10
CA GLY A 255 -41.27 -17.83 -5.03
C GLY A 255 -40.54 -17.99 -3.68
N VAL A 256 -40.63 -16.94 -2.82
CA VAL A 256 -39.88 -16.90 -1.55
C VAL A 256 -40.76 -16.40 -0.40
N SER A 257 -40.56 -16.98 0.79
CA SER A 257 -41.10 -16.45 2.04
C SER A 257 -40.45 -15.14 2.44
N GLY A 258 -41.07 -14.37 3.33
CA GLY A 258 -40.45 -13.14 3.88
C GLY A 258 -39.15 -13.43 4.64
N PHE A 259 -39.07 -14.57 5.34
CA PHE A 259 -37.88 -15.02 6.02
C PHE A 259 -36.75 -15.37 5.03
N GLN A 260 -37.05 -16.15 4.00
CA GLN A 260 -36.07 -16.50 2.95
C GLN A 260 -35.58 -15.24 2.21
N LYS A 261 -36.45 -14.28 1.87
CA LYS A 261 -36.05 -13.00 1.30
C LYS A 261 -35.01 -12.28 2.14
N ASN A 262 -35.27 -12.18 3.45
CA ASN A 262 -34.35 -11.52 4.38
C ASN A 262 -33.00 -12.26 4.46
N LEU A 263 -33.03 -13.60 4.54
CA LEU A 263 -31.82 -14.43 4.61
C LEU A 263 -30.99 -14.30 3.34
N ILE A 264 -31.60 -14.43 2.15
CA ILE A 264 -30.91 -14.33 0.85
C ILE A 264 -30.39 -12.91 0.66
N SER A 265 -31.18 -11.89 0.98
CA SER A 265 -30.74 -10.48 0.89
C SER A 265 -29.53 -10.21 1.79
N LYS A 266 -29.50 -10.78 3.00
CA LYS A 266 -28.35 -10.71 3.90
C LYS A 266 -27.12 -11.40 3.29
N LYS A 267 -27.27 -12.64 2.80
CA LYS A 267 -26.18 -13.39 2.14
C LYS A 267 -25.60 -12.65 0.94
N LEU A 268 -26.44 -12.03 0.10
CA LEU A 268 -26.01 -11.22 -1.05
C LEU A 268 -25.20 -9.99 -0.60
N LYS A 269 -25.64 -9.30 0.46
CA LYS A 269 -24.92 -8.15 1.02
C LYS A 269 -23.56 -8.59 1.61
N ASP A 270 -23.53 -9.70 2.34
CA ASP A 270 -22.31 -10.24 2.94
C ASP A 270 -21.32 -10.69 1.85
N ALA A 271 -21.80 -11.34 0.79
CA ALA A 271 -20.99 -11.71 -0.36
C ALA A 271 -20.42 -10.49 -1.10
N LYS A 272 -21.25 -9.45 -1.30
CA LYS A 272 -20.80 -8.16 -1.88
C LYS A 272 -19.70 -7.51 -1.02
N ALA A 273 -19.86 -7.50 0.30
CA ALA A 273 -18.87 -6.97 1.23
C ALA A 273 -17.56 -7.76 1.20
N ALA A 274 -17.64 -9.10 1.10
CA ALA A 274 -16.45 -9.96 0.97
C ALA A 274 -15.67 -9.68 -0.31
N VAL A 275 -16.34 -9.50 -1.45
CA VAL A 275 -15.69 -9.11 -2.72
C VAL A 275 -15.10 -7.71 -2.63
N SER A 276 -15.81 -6.74 -2.02
CA SER A 276 -15.30 -5.39 -1.81
C SER A 276 -14.04 -5.34 -0.93
N SER A 277 -13.96 -6.22 0.09
CA SER A 277 -12.80 -6.30 0.98
C SER A 277 -11.58 -6.99 0.33
N SER A 278 -11.81 -7.84 -0.68
CA SER A 278 -10.77 -8.50 -1.46
C SER A 278 -10.35 -7.62 -2.65
N MET A 279 -9.65 -6.53 -2.40
CA MET A 279 -9.30 -5.51 -3.40
C MET A 279 -8.75 -6.06 -4.71
N ALA A 280 -9.47 -5.84 -5.81
CA ALA A 280 -8.99 -6.12 -7.17
C ALA A 280 -7.92 -5.10 -7.58
N THR A 281 -6.74 -5.57 -7.98
CA THR A 281 -5.62 -4.72 -8.40
C THR A 281 -5.55 -4.54 -9.92
N ALA A 282 -5.96 -5.56 -10.69
CA ALA A 282 -5.99 -5.49 -12.14
C ALA A 282 -7.23 -4.74 -12.64
N GLU A 283 -7.09 -3.99 -13.73
CA GLU A 283 -8.18 -3.21 -14.32
C GLU A 283 -9.31 -4.09 -14.83
N SER A 284 -8.97 -5.22 -15.44
CA SER A 284 -9.92 -6.24 -15.88
C SER A 284 -10.72 -6.84 -14.71
N GLU A 285 -10.06 -7.13 -13.58
CA GLU A 285 -10.71 -7.69 -12.40
C GLU A 285 -11.69 -6.69 -11.77
N ARG A 286 -11.36 -5.40 -11.76
CA ARG A 286 -12.27 -4.34 -11.29
C ARG A 286 -13.48 -4.17 -12.20
N TYR A 287 -13.29 -4.24 -13.50
CA TYR A 287 -14.39 -4.18 -14.45
C TYR A 287 -15.41 -5.31 -14.21
N TYR A 288 -14.93 -6.56 -14.01
CA TYR A 288 -15.80 -7.68 -13.66
C TYR A 288 -16.46 -7.50 -12.28
N GLN A 289 -15.74 -6.94 -11.32
CA GLN A 289 -16.28 -6.63 -9.99
C GLN A 289 -17.43 -5.61 -10.08
N ASP A 290 -17.27 -4.55 -10.86
CA ASP A 290 -18.28 -3.51 -11.03
C ASP A 290 -19.53 -4.06 -11.74
N ILE A 291 -19.38 -4.93 -12.74
CA ILE A 291 -20.49 -5.64 -13.40
C ILE A 291 -21.23 -6.53 -12.40
N ALA A 292 -20.49 -7.35 -11.65
CA ALA A 292 -21.06 -8.25 -10.65
C ALA A 292 -21.83 -7.48 -9.58
N PHE A 293 -21.34 -6.30 -9.17
CA PHE A 293 -22.06 -5.44 -8.21
C PHE A 293 -23.34 -4.86 -8.77
N ALA A 294 -23.35 -4.45 -10.04
CA ALA A 294 -24.56 -3.95 -10.70
C ALA A 294 -25.61 -5.06 -10.83
N GLU A 295 -25.21 -6.27 -11.21
CA GLU A 295 -26.09 -7.44 -11.28
C GLU A 295 -26.68 -7.82 -9.91
N LEU A 296 -25.87 -7.74 -8.85
CA LEU A 296 -26.31 -7.98 -7.47
C LEU A 296 -27.34 -6.97 -7.00
N ASP A 297 -27.11 -5.69 -7.24
CA ASP A 297 -28.04 -4.63 -6.84
C ASP A 297 -29.37 -4.81 -7.59
N MET A 298 -29.34 -5.26 -8.84
CA MET A 298 -30.53 -5.61 -9.62
C MET A 298 -31.24 -6.84 -9.04
N LEU A 299 -30.50 -7.90 -8.65
CA LEU A 299 -31.07 -9.08 -8.01
C LEU A 299 -31.69 -8.78 -6.64
N ILE A 300 -31.02 -7.94 -5.82
CA ILE A 300 -31.58 -7.48 -4.54
C ILE A 300 -32.89 -6.70 -4.77
N GLY A 301 -32.95 -5.87 -5.82
CA GLY A 301 -34.17 -5.16 -6.24
C GLY A 301 -35.29 -6.10 -6.64
N LYS A 302 -35.01 -7.09 -7.52
CA LYS A 302 -35.94 -8.13 -7.94
C LYS A 302 -36.45 -8.98 -6.77
N LEU A 303 -35.55 -9.36 -5.85
CA LEU A 303 -35.89 -10.14 -4.67
C LEU A 303 -36.86 -9.41 -3.76
N LYS A 304 -36.75 -8.08 -3.60
CA LYS A 304 -37.71 -7.27 -2.83
C LYS A 304 -39.12 -7.31 -3.44
N GLY A 305 -39.20 -7.31 -4.77
CA GLY A 305 -40.46 -7.36 -5.52
C GLY A 305 -41.01 -8.76 -5.78
N ALA A 306 -40.23 -9.83 -5.47
CA ALA A 306 -40.66 -11.20 -5.73
C ALA A 306 -41.94 -11.54 -4.95
N THR A 307 -42.85 -12.21 -5.64
CA THR A 307 -44.12 -12.68 -5.04
C THR A 307 -43.86 -13.80 -4.06
N ARG A 308 -44.61 -13.80 -2.97
CA ARG A 308 -44.60 -14.89 -2.00
C ARG A 308 -45.26 -16.09 -2.64
N TYR A 309 -44.55 -17.20 -2.75
CA TYR A 309 -45.02 -18.49 -3.26
C TYR A 309 -45.74 -18.47 -4.63
N LYS A 310 -44.98 -18.72 -5.68
CA LYS A 310 -45.50 -19.14 -6.99
C LYS A 310 -46.01 -20.60 -6.99
N ALA A 311 -45.65 -21.36 -6.00
CA ALA A 311 -45.70 -22.82 -5.99
C ALA A 311 -47.09 -23.40 -5.62
N LEU A 312 -48.16 -22.71 -5.87
CA LEU A 312 -49.47 -23.33 -5.84
C LEU A 312 -49.79 -24.13 -7.12
N ASN A 313 -48.82 -24.30 -8.01
CA ASN A 313 -48.98 -25.13 -9.22
C ASN A 313 -49.14 -26.66 -8.95
N THR A 314 -48.70 -27.13 -7.77
CA THR A 314 -48.89 -28.53 -7.34
C THR A 314 -50.30 -28.76 -6.80
N LEU A 315 -51.06 -27.74 -6.60
CA LEU A 315 -52.43 -27.84 -6.05
C LEU A 315 -53.49 -27.70 -7.16
N ASN A 316 -53.24 -28.28 -8.32
CA ASN A 316 -54.14 -28.29 -9.46
C ASN A 316 -55.50 -28.98 -9.17
N SER A 317 -55.61 -29.66 -8.02
CA SER A 317 -56.82 -30.30 -7.54
C SER A 317 -57.73 -29.37 -6.67
N LEU A 318 -57.22 -28.21 -6.25
CA LEU A 318 -57.99 -27.29 -5.43
C LEU A 318 -58.86 -26.34 -6.27
N THR A 319 -60.05 -26.06 -5.79
CA THR A 319 -60.92 -25.04 -6.34
C THR A 319 -60.34 -23.63 -6.19
N ASN A 320 -60.78 -22.69 -6.99
CA ASN A 320 -60.33 -21.28 -6.90
C ASN A 320 -60.57 -20.63 -5.53
N THR A 321 -61.58 -21.09 -4.80
CA THR A 321 -61.91 -20.60 -3.45
C THR A 321 -60.92 -21.15 -2.44
N GLU A 322 -60.56 -22.43 -2.52
CA GLU A 322 -59.60 -23.07 -1.64
C GLU A 322 -58.19 -22.51 -1.87
N LYS A 323 -57.80 -22.24 -3.11
CA LYS A 323 -56.54 -21.57 -3.43
C LYS A 323 -56.44 -20.18 -2.78
N LYS A 324 -57.52 -19.37 -2.83
CA LYS A 324 -57.53 -18.06 -2.19
C LYS A 324 -57.45 -18.12 -0.67
N ILE A 325 -58.07 -19.13 -0.05
CA ILE A 325 -58.03 -19.34 1.39
C ILE A 325 -56.61 -19.75 1.79
N LEU A 326 -55.97 -20.67 1.06
CA LEU A 326 -54.60 -21.15 1.31
C LEU A 326 -53.59 -20.01 1.14
N GLU A 327 -53.70 -19.20 0.09
CA GLU A 327 -52.86 -18.00 -0.11
C GLU A 327 -52.98 -17.03 1.07
N ARG A 328 -54.19 -16.86 1.62
CA ARG A 328 -54.40 -15.98 2.75
C ARG A 328 -53.84 -16.54 4.06
N VAL A 329 -53.91 -17.87 4.28
CA VAL A 329 -53.36 -18.58 5.43
C VAL A 329 -51.82 -18.48 5.35
N ILE A 330 -51.20 -18.76 4.21
CA ILE A 330 -49.79 -18.64 3.97
C ILE A 330 -49.30 -17.21 4.23
N SER A 331 -50.04 -16.21 3.74
CA SER A 331 -49.73 -14.78 3.97
C SER A 331 -49.78 -14.41 5.46
N ILE A 332 -50.69 -14.97 6.24
CA ILE A 332 -50.80 -14.73 7.69
C ILE A 332 -49.58 -15.39 8.40
N ILE A 333 -49.27 -16.66 8.11
CA ILE A 333 -48.15 -17.39 8.70
C ILE A 333 -46.84 -16.67 8.43
N ASP A 334 -46.67 -16.18 7.18
CA ASP A 334 -45.47 -15.46 6.78
C ASP A 334 -45.37 -14.08 7.47
N SER A 335 -46.51 -13.42 7.72
CA SER A 335 -46.57 -12.15 8.47
C SER A 335 -46.13 -12.29 9.93
N LEU A 336 -46.26 -13.49 10.52
CA LEU A 336 -45.84 -13.79 11.88
C LEU A 336 -44.33 -13.92 12.02
N ASN A 337 -43.60 -14.04 10.91
CA ASN A 337 -42.14 -14.07 10.84
C ASN A 337 -41.48 -15.09 11.81
N LEU A 338 -42.10 -16.26 11.94
CA LEU A 338 -41.64 -17.34 12.81
C LEU A 338 -40.44 -18.07 12.22
N ASN A 339 -39.49 -18.49 13.03
CA ASN A 339 -38.31 -19.25 12.59
C ASN A 339 -38.63 -20.61 11.92
N CYS A 340 -39.86 -21.10 12.06
CA CYS A 340 -40.35 -22.34 11.47
C CYS A 340 -41.37 -22.12 10.34
N THR A 341 -41.52 -20.89 9.84
CA THR A 341 -42.53 -20.56 8.82
C THR A 341 -42.37 -21.44 7.58
N ASP A 342 -41.14 -21.67 7.08
CA ASP A 342 -40.88 -22.51 5.91
C ASP A 342 -41.27 -23.99 6.17
N GLN A 343 -40.96 -24.52 7.36
CA GLN A 343 -41.35 -25.90 7.74
C GLN A 343 -42.87 -26.08 7.83
N ILE A 344 -43.57 -25.07 8.32
CA ILE A 344 -45.04 -25.09 8.37
C ILE A 344 -45.63 -25.07 6.98
N ILE A 345 -45.09 -24.22 6.06
CA ILE A 345 -45.54 -24.11 4.69
C ILE A 345 -45.26 -25.37 3.91
N ASP A 346 -44.05 -25.94 4.03
CA ASP A 346 -43.68 -27.22 3.42
C ASP A 346 -44.58 -28.37 3.91
N ALA A 347 -44.87 -28.44 5.20
CA ALA A 347 -45.81 -29.40 5.77
C ALA A 347 -47.26 -29.20 5.22
N MET A 348 -47.68 -27.97 5.03
CA MET A 348 -49.02 -27.65 4.40
C MET A 348 -49.09 -28.00 2.92
N GLN A 349 -47.97 -28.00 2.18
CA GLN A 349 -47.90 -28.37 0.78
C GLN A 349 -47.82 -29.89 0.58
N SER A 350 -47.42 -30.64 1.60
CA SER A 350 -47.33 -32.11 1.60
C SER A 350 -48.64 -32.81 2.01
N LEU A 351 -49.61 -32.06 2.44
CA LEU A 351 -50.98 -32.52 2.74
C LEU A 351 -51.88 -32.41 1.49
#